data_2fd6f7c58e116c16d1ee7b2316e02b6a
#
_entry.id   2fd6f7c58e116c16d1ee7b2316e02b6a
#
_cell.length_a   1.000
_cell.length_b   1.000
_cell.length_c   1.000
_cell.angle_alpha   90.00
_cell.angle_beta   90.00
_cell.angle_gamma   90.00
#
_symmetry.space_group_name_H-M   'P 1'
#
loop_
_entity.id
_entity.type
_entity.pdbx_description
1 polymer ?
#
loop_
_entity_poly.entity_id
_entity_poly.type
_entity_poly.pdbx_seq_one_letter_code
_entity_poly.pdbx_strand_id
1 'polypeptide(L)'
;MAPTLFDPIQIGSAHLSHRIVMAPLTRFRADSAHVHNHLATEYYGQRASVPGTLLITEATFISPRASGYANVPGIYNAEQIKAWKEVTDAVHEKKSYIYCQLWAVGRMAMPEIVQKEAGERWFVSSSATPVQAGGEAPRALEEEDYAQAAKNAIEAGFDGVEIHGANGCLVDQFTQDVCNKRTDAWGGNVEKRSRFGLEVAKAVVAAVGKEKVGIRLSPFSTFQAMKMAKPEEQFGHLIKGLKELGLAYLQMVESRISGNADVEATEKVDFALKIWGKTSPVLLAGGFKPDSAKRAMEEYKEYEVMIVFGRYFISNPDLPFRIQNGIELTQYNRDTFYIPESPEGYTDQPFSKEWEAQNQSKL
;
A
#
# COMPACT_ATOMS: atom_id res chain seq x y z
N MET A 1 -17.53 -17.62 18.22
CA MET A 1 -17.85 -16.18 18.10
C MET A 1 -17.16 -15.65 16.85
N ALA A 2 -17.73 -14.67 16.17
CA ALA A 2 -17.07 -14.00 15.07
C ALA A 2 -15.81 -13.28 15.60
N PRO A 3 -14.70 -13.21 14.82
CA PRO A 3 -13.53 -12.45 15.21
C PRO A 3 -13.85 -10.96 15.28
N THR A 4 -13.23 -10.25 16.22
CA THR A 4 -13.36 -8.82 16.41
C THR A 4 -12.15 -8.06 15.85
N LEU A 5 -12.24 -6.72 15.78
CA LEU A 5 -11.11 -5.87 15.39
C LEU A 5 -9.90 -6.01 16.36
N PHE A 6 -10.15 -6.48 17.60
CA PHE A 6 -9.14 -6.56 18.65
C PHE A 6 -8.69 -7.98 18.98
N ASP A 7 -9.08 -8.94 18.17
CA ASP A 7 -8.52 -10.28 18.25
C ASP A 7 -7.17 -10.33 17.55
N PRO A 8 -6.17 -11.01 18.14
CA PRO A 8 -4.85 -11.11 17.53
C PRO A 8 -4.90 -11.88 16.21
N ILE A 9 -3.93 -11.61 15.36
CA ILE A 9 -3.78 -12.28 14.07
C ILE A 9 -2.30 -12.33 13.67
N GLN A 10 -1.92 -13.30 12.86
CA GLN A 10 -0.55 -13.42 12.36
C GLN A 10 -0.47 -13.07 10.87
N ILE A 11 0.55 -12.28 10.50
CA ILE A 11 0.96 -12.04 9.11
C ILE A 11 2.44 -12.41 8.98
N GLY A 12 2.73 -13.46 8.18
CA GLY A 12 4.09 -13.97 8.09
C GLY A 12 4.64 -14.30 9.47
N SER A 13 5.72 -13.65 9.89
CA SER A 13 6.31 -13.77 11.23
C SER A 13 5.77 -12.76 12.25
N ALA A 14 4.98 -11.76 11.81
CA ALA A 14 4.47 -10.70 12.68
C ALA A 14 3.23 -11.17 13.46
N HIS A 15 3.27 -11.05 14.78
CA HIS A 15 2.16 -11.34 15.69
C HIS A 15 1.45 -10.05 16.07
N LEU A 16 0.36 -9.75 15.40
CA LEU A 16 -0.40 -8.51 15.58
C LEU A 16 -1.39 -8.66 16.74
N SER A 17 -1.52 -7.61 17.55
CA SER A 17 -2.43 -7.60 18.71
C SER A 17 -3.88 -7.31 18.33
N HIS A 18 -4.11 -6.81 17.12
CA HIS A 18 -5.43 -6.44 16.60
C HIS A 18 -5.44 -6.48 15.06
N ARG A 19 -6.63 -6.35 14.48
CA ARG A 19 -6.89 -6.44 13.02
C ARG A 19 -7.04 -5.07 12.35
N ILE A 20 -6.52 -4.01 12.95
CA ILE A 20 -6.52 -2.64 12.40
C ILE A 20 -5.15 -2.36 11.78
N VAL A 21 -5.14 -1.98 10.50
CA VAL A 21 -3.92 -1.74 9.72
C VAL A 21 -3.89 -0.28 9.24
N MET A 22 -2.72 0.35 9.28
CA MET A 22 -2.50 1.65 8.65
C MET A 22 -2.29 1.46 7.15
N ALA A 23 -3.13 2.13 6.34
CA ALA A 23 -3.04 2.13 4.89
C ALA A 23 -1.75 2.78 4.37
N PRO A 24 -1.26 2.36 3.19
CA PRO A 24 -0.26 3.12 2.45
C PRO A 24 -0.86 4.47 2.00
N LEU A 25 -0.21 5.56 2.39
CA LEU A 25 -0.68 6.92 2.16
C LEU A 25 0.49 7.79 1.73
N THR A 26 0.55 8.21 0.47
CA THR A 26 1.53 9.19 -0.03
C THR A 26 1.36 10.53 0.68
N ARG A 27 2.46 11.10 1.19
CA ARG A 27 2.44 12.32 1.99
C ARG A 27 3.36 13.42 1.45
N PHE A 28 4.27 13.12 0.51
CA PHE A 28 5.23 14.07 -0.07
C PHE A 28 6.15 14.75 0.95
N ARG A 29 6.66 14.00 1.93
CA ARG A 29 7.54 14.53 3.00
C ARG A 29 9.02 14.14 2.82
N ALA A 30 9.38 13.31 1.84
CA ALA A 30 10.77 13.07 1.47
C ALA A 30 11.36 14.34 0.81
N ASP A 31 12.68 14.44 0.83
CA ASP A 31 13.41 15.51 0.13
C ASP A 31 13.47 15.27 -1.40
N SER A 32 14.18 16.15 -2.09
CA SER A 32 14.36 16.07 -3.55
C SER A 32 15.25 14.91 -4.01
N ALA A 33 15.98 14.24 -3.10
CA ALA A 33 16.74 13.01 -3.34
C ALA A 33 15.96 11.75 -2.96
N HIS A 34 14.66 11.89 -2.68
CA HIS A 34 13.80 10.80 -2.23
C HIS A 34 14.23 10.16 -0.90
N VAL A 35 14.90 10.93 -0.05
CA VAL A 35 15.34 10.52 1.28
C VAL A 35 14.37 11.08 2.32
N HIS A 36 13.91 10.22 3.22
CA HIS A 36 13.13 10.68 4.37
C HIS A 36 14.00 11.46 5.37
N ASN A 37 13.39 12.46 5.97
CA ASN A 37 13.94 13.20 7.10
C ASN A 37 13.30 12.74 8.43
N HIS A 38 13.73 13.38 9.55
CA HIS A 38 13.25 13.07 10.90
C HIS A 38 11.72 13.12 11.06
N LEU A 39 10.99 13.90 10.23
CA LEU A 39 9.53 13.96 10.28
C LEU A 39 8.89 12.61 9.98
N ALA A 40 9.49 11.79 9.10
CA ALA A 40 8.98 10.45 8.84
C ALA A 40 9.17 9.51 10.03
N THR A 41 10.34 9.56 10.68
CA THR A 41 10.61 8.79 11.90
C THR A 41 9.59 9.12 13.00
N GLU A 42 9.30 10.40 13.21
CA GLU A 42 8.29 10.86 14.16
C GLU A 42 6.89 10.40 13.74
N TYR A 43 6.50 10.61 12.47
CA TYR A 43 5.17 10.28 11.94
C TYR A 43 4.82 8.80 12.10
N TYR A 44 5.71 7.90 11.64
CA TYR A 44 5.48 6.47 11.75
C TYR A 44 5.59 5.99 13.20
N GLY A 45 6.51 6.53 13.99
CA GLY A 45 6.62 6.26 15.43
C GLY A 45 5.36 6.65 16.23
N GLN A 46 4.72 7.78 15.90
CA GLN A 46 3.44 8.17 16.50
C GLN A 46 2.34 7.15 16.20
N ARG A 47 2.23 6.69 14.93
CA ARG A 47 1.17 5.77 14.49
C ARG A 47 1.42 4.31 14.90
N ALA A 48 2.65 4.02 15.29
CA ALA A 48 3.04 2.75 15.88
C ALA A 48 2.77 2.68 17.40
N SER A 49 2.27 3.74 18.03
CA SER A 49 2.16 3.89 19.49
C SER A 49 1.30 2.82 20.18
N VAL A 50 0.30 2.27 19.49
CA VAL A 50 -0.47 1.12 19.98
C VAL A 50 0.26 -0.17 19.58
N PRO A 51 0.83 -0.92 20.55
CA PRO A 51 1.64 -2.09 20.25
C PRO A 51 0.90 -3.16 19.42
N GLY A 52 1.62 -3.80 18.51
CA GLY A 52 1.06 -4.82 17.62
C GLY A 52 0.26 -4.26 16.44
N THR A 53 0.40 -2.96 16.14
CA THR A 53 -0.15 -2.35 14.93
C THR A 53 0.70 -2.70 13.71
N LEU A 54 0.07 -3.05 12.58
CA LEU A 54 0.72 -3.12 11.28
C LEU A 54 0.57 -1.79 10.56
N LEU A 55 1.71 -1.22 10.16
CA LEU A 55 1.79 -0.05 9.30
C LEU A 55 2.25 -0.48 7.90
N ILE A 56 1.62 0.07 6.85
CA ILE A 56 2.13 -0.03 5.48
C ILE A 56 2.58 1.38 5.09
N THR A 57 3.83 1.50 4.63
CA THR A 57 4.38 2.82 4.29
C THR A 57 3.63 3.48 3.15
N GLU A 58 3.82 4.79 3.00
CA GLU A 58 3.54 5.42 1.72
C GLU A 58 4.28 4.70 0.59
N ALA A 59 3.71 4.82 -0.63
CA ALA A 59 4.30 4.23 -1.82
C ALA A 59 5.74 4.73 -2.02
N THR A 60 6.67 3.80 -2.18
CA THR A 60 8.12 4.02 -2.13
C THR A 60 8.75 3.55 -3.45
N PHE A 61 9.50 4.43 -4.12
CA PHE A 61 10.08 4.13 -5.43
C PHE A 61 11.13 3.03 -5.37
N ILE A 62 11.02 2.07 -6.30
CA ILE A 62 11.94 0.93 -6.42
C ILE A 62 13.22 1.25 -7.19
N SER A 63 13.21 2.28 -8.04
CA SER A 63 14.36 2.75 -8.81
C SER A 63 14.09 4.16 -9.35
N PRO A 64 15.12 4.92 -9.81
CA PRO A 64 14.92 6.22 -10.46
C PRO A 64 14.02 6.14 -11.69
N ARG A 65 14.09 5.05 -12.46
CA ARG A 65 13.25 4.81 -13.65
C ARG A 65 11.79 4.53 -13.31
N ALA A 66 11.51 4.14 -12.08
CA ALA A 66 10.17 3.85 -11.59
C ALA A 66 9.52 5.07 -10.89
N SER A 67 10.24 6.18 -10.78
CA SER A 67 9.81 7.43 -10.14
C SER A 67 8.79 8.22 -10.99
N GLY A 68 8.57 9.46 -10.67
CA GLY A 68 7.73 10.38 -11.43
C GLY A 68 6.99 11.40 -10.61
N TYR A 69 7.28 11.50 -9.32
CA TYR A 69 6.79 12.55 -8.42
C TYR A 69 7.90 13.03 -7.50
N ALA A 70 7.99 14.34 -7.29
CA ALA A 70 8.88 14.91 -6.30
C ALA A 70 8.43 14.55 -4.86
N ASN A 71 9.35 14.57 -3.92
CA ASN A 71 9.09 14.42 -2.48
C ASN A 71 8.42 13.10 -2.06
N VAL A 72 8.50 12.06 -2.89
CA VAL A 72 8.12 10.69 -2.58
C VAL A 72 9.39 9.92 -2.20
N PRO A 73 9.37 9.07 -1.17
CA PRO A 73 10.56 8.32 -0.78
C PRO A 73 10.96 7.24 -1.79
N GLY A 74 12.25 6.91 -1.82
CA GLY A 74 12.81 5.77 -2.53
C GLY A 74 13.39 4.72 -1.59
N ILE A 75 13.78 3.55 -2.15
CA ILE A 75 14.45 2.46 -1.43
C ILE A 75 15.56 1.81 -2.30
N TYR A 76 16.19 2.58 -3.16
CA TYR A 76 17.13 2.08 -4.17
C TYR A 76 18.58 2.52 -3.97
N ASN A 77 18.89 3.31 -2.93
CA ASN A 77 20.24 3.70 -2.60
C ASN A 77 20.49 3.65 -1.07
N ALA A 78 21.78 3.74 -0.70
CA ALA A 78 22.21 3.59 0.69
C ALA A 78 21.67 4.68 1.64
N GLU A 79 21.52 5.92 1.16
CA GLU A 79 21.00 7.02 1.98
C GLU A 79 19.52 6.81 2.31
N GLN A 80 18.74 6.38 1.33
CA GLN A 80 17.33 6.03 1.50
C GLN A 80 17.15 4.83 2.45
N ILE A 81 17.96 3.77 2.27
CA ILE A 81 17.96 2.59 3.17
C ILE A 81 18.26 3.01 4.61
N LYS A 82 19.27 3.86 4.82
CA LYS A 82 19.62 4.39 6.14
C LYS A 82 18.48 5.20 6.75
N ALA A 83 17.86 6.10 6.00
CA ALA A 83 16.74 6.90 6.47
C ALA A 83 15.53 6.04 6.86
N TRP A 84 15.20 5.03 6.06
CA TRP A 84 14.15 4.07 6.38
C TRP A 84 14.48 3.23 7.62
N LYS A 85 15.77 2.91 7.85
CA LYS A 85 16.21 2.21 9.07
C LYS A 85 15.83 2.96 10.33
N GLU A 86 15.97 4.29 10.36
CA GLU A 86 15.55 5.13 11.49
C GLU A 86 14.03 5.04 11.72
N VAL A 87 13.24 4.97 10.64
CA VAL A 87 11.78 4.81 10.71
C VAL A 87 11.39 3.44 11.26
N THR A 88 11.99 2.36 10.72
CA THR A 88 11.69 0.99 11.17
C THR A 88 12.06 0.77 12.63
N ASP A 89 13.20 1.31 13.07
CA ASP A 89 13.63 1.25 14.48
C ASP A 89 12.62 1.95 15.40
N ALA A 90 12.14 3.15 15.03
CA ALA A 90 11.14 3.88 15.81
C ALA A 90 9.80 3.15 15.91
N VAL A 91 9.41 2.42 14.87
CA VAL A 91 8.19 1.58 14.88
C VAL A 91 8.38 0.35 15.78
N HIS A 92 9.54 -0.33 15.66
CA HIS A 92 9.85 -1.53 16.44
C HIS A 92 10.02 -1.23 17.94
N GLU A 93 10.55 -0.05 18.31
CA GLU A 93 10.59 0.42 19.71
C GLU A 93 9.18 0.46 20.34
N LYS A 94 8.16 0.73 19.54
CA LYS A 94 6.75 0.71 19.97
C LYS A 94 6.12 -0.70 19.92
N LYS A 95 6.89 -1.74 19.57
CA LYS A 95 6.42 -3.14 19.42
C LYS A 95 5.33 -3.28 18.36
N SER A 96 5.42 -2.50 17.30
CA SER A 96 4.57 -2.52 16.10
C SER A 96 5.38 -2.98 14.89
N TYR A 97 4.72 -3.22 13.77
CA TYR A 97 5.30 -3.80 12.57
C TYR A 97 5.12 -2.85 11.38
N ILE A 98 6.05 -2.91 10.42
CA ILE A 98 5.99 -2.03 9.27
C ILE A 98 6.40 -2.74 7.97
N TYR A 99 5.59 -2.62 6.92
CA TYR A 99 5.82 -3.14 5.58
C TYR A 99 6.07 -1.99 4.61
N CYS A 100 7.07 -2.12 3.73
CA CYS A 100 7.38 -1.14 2.71
C CYS A 100 6.51 -1.36 1.47
N GLN A 101 5.72 -0.38 1.03
CA GLN A 101 4.99 -0.47 -0.23
C GLN A 101 5.89 -0.12 -1.41
N LEU A 102 6.23 -1.12 -2.23
CA LEU A 102 7.09 -1.00 -3.41
C LEU A 102 6.30 -0.44 -4.59
N TRP A 103 6.77 0.68 -5.16
CA TRP A 103 6.03 1.42 -6.17
C TRP A 103 6.84 1.69 -7.44
N ALA A 104 6.24 1.33 -8.57
CA ALA A 104 6.57 1.87 -9.87
C ALA A 104 5.33 2.60 -10.40
N VAL A 105 5.50 3.89 -10.72
CA VAL A 105 4.39 4.79 -11.07
C VAL A 105 3.75 4.40 -12.40
N GLY A 106 4.56 4.06 -13.38
CA GLY A 106 4.08 3.77 -14.72
C GLY A 106 3.64 5.03 -15.47
N ARG A 107 2.59 4.91 -16.28
CA ARG A 107 2.10 6.00 -17.16
C ARG A 107 1.62 7.27 -16.44
N MET A 108 1.53 7.24 -15.14
CA MET A 108 1.16 8.41 -14.33
C MET A 108 2.35 9.29 -13.97
N ALA A 109 3.57 8.84 -14.27
CA ALA A 109 4.79 9.59 -13.99
C ALA A 109 4.82 10.92 -14.76
N MET A 110 5.35 11.96 -14.13
CA MET A 110 5.61 13.25 -14.76
C MET A 110 6.92 13.12 -15.57
N PRO A 111 6.85 13.25 -16.92
CA PRO A 111 8.02 12.97 -17.78
C PRO A 111 9.24 13.82 -17.45
N GLU A 112 9.02 15.10 -17.09
CA GLU A 112 10.08 16.04 -16.70
C GLU A 112 10.83 15.60 -15.44
N ILE A 113 10.16 14.93 -14.49
CA ILE A 113 10.78 14.42 -13.28
C ILE A 113 11.62 13.19 -13.63
N VAL A 114 11.06 12.23 -14.36
CA VAL A 114 11.78 11.02 -14.78
C VAL A 114 12.99 11.40 -15.64
N GLN A 115 12.87 12.37 -16.53
CA GLN A 115 14.01 12.86 -17.32
C GLN A 115 15.12 13.45 -16.46
N LYS A 116 14.76 14.22 -15.43
CA LYS A 116 15.73 14.84 -14.50
C LYS A 116 16.45 13.78 -13.67
N GLU A 117 15.73 12.76 -13.19
CA GLU A 117 16.22 11.79 -12.22
C GLU A 117 16.90 10.57 -12.85
N ALA A 118 16.34 10.03 -13.93
CA ALA A 118 16.85 8.86 -14.62
C ALA A 118 17.64 9.18 -15.90
N GLY A 119 17.70 10.44 -16.32
CA GLY A 119 18.34 10.85 -17.58
C GLY A 119 17.57 10.39 -18.82
N GLU A 120 16.40 9.82 -18.67
CA GLU A 120 15.59 9.26 -19.74
C GLU A 120 14.29 10.07 -19.94
N ARG A 121 13.90 10.26 -21.20
CA ARG A 121 12.65 10.96 -21.56
C ARG A 121 11.39 10.12 -21.38
N TRP A 122 11.54 8.86 -21.00
CA TRP A 122 10.46 7.89 -21.02
C TRP A 122 10.14 7.39 -19.62
N PHE A 123 8.91 7.44 -19.29
CA PHE A 123 8.34 6.69 -18.18
C PHE A 123 7.85 5.31 -18.67
N VAL A 124 7.71 4.39 -17.76
CA VAL A 124 7.42 2.98 -18.03
C VAL A 124 5.93 2.71 -17.96
N SER A 125 5.36 1.89 -18.85
CA SER A 125 3.99 1.37 -18.75
C SER A 125 3.82 0.06 -19.53
N SER A 126 2.66 -0.56 -19.40
CA SER A 126 2.30 -1.75 -20.16
C SER A 126 2.19 -1.47 -21.66
N SER A 127 1.72 -0.30 -22.06
CA SER A 127 1.50 0.10 -23.45
C SER A 127 1.64 1.61 -23.62
N ALA A 128 1.84 2.04 -24.86
CA ALA A 128 1.82 3.45 -25.29
C ALA A 128 0.42 4.09 -25.18
N THR A 129 -0.23 3.92 -24.04
CA THR A 129 -1.57 4.45 -23.76
C THR A 129 -1.46 5.53 -22.69
N PRO A 130 -1.44 6.82 -23.05
CA PRO A 130 -1.35 7.89 -22.07
C PRO A 130 -2.62 7.98 -21.22
N VAL A 131 -2.50 8.55 -20.02
CA VAL A 131 -3.66 8.86 -19.15
C VAL A 131 -4.55 9.90 -19.80
N GLN A 132 -3.94 10.83 -20.57
CA GLN A 132 -4.63 11.86 -21.35
C GLN A 132 -4.25 11.75 -22.82
N ALA A 133 -5.18 12.11 -23.73
CA ALA A 133 -4.93 12.09 -25.16
C ALA A 133 -3.75 13.01 -25.54
N GLY A 134 -2.78 12.49 -26.29
CA GLY A 134 -1.60 13.24 -26.76
C GLY A 134 -0.33 13.09 -25.89
N GLY A 135 -0.37 12.27 -24.83
CA GLY A 135 0.80 11.98 -24.00
C GLY A 135 1.83 11.05 -24.66
N GLU A 136 3.07 11.06 -24.15
CA GLU A 136 4.17 10.24 -24.66
C GLU A 136 4.02 8.75 -24.32
N ALA A 137 4.64 7.89 -25.14
CA ALA A 137 4.55 6.44 -25.04
C ALA A 137 5.65 5.85 -24.12
N PRO A 138 5.30 4.98 -23.15
CA PRO A 138 6.24 4.44 -22.17
C PRO A 138 6.96 3.15 -22.61
N ARG A 139 8.09 2.81 -21.96
CA ARG A 139 8.89 1.58 -22.12
C ARG A 139 8.59 0.53 -21.04
N ALA A 140 9.14 -0.69 -21.19
CA ALA A 140 8.99 -1.77 -20.20
C ALA A 140 10.02 -1.67 -19.05
N LEU A 141 9.60 -2.02 -17.81
CA LEU A 141 10.42 -2.13 -16.61
C LEU A 141 10.66 -3.61 -16.32
N GLU A 142 11.74 -3.92 -15.62
CA GLU A 142 12.14 -5.29 -15.33
C GLU A 142 11.75 -5.68 -13.90
N GLU A 143 11.38 -6.96 -13.70
CA GLU A 143 10.97 -7.52 -12.41
C GLU A 143 12.11 -7.48 -11.38
N GLU A 144 13.34 -7.42 -11.83
CA GLU A 144 14.57 -7.35 -11.04
C GLU A 144 14.64 -6.08 -10.17
N ASP A 145 14.10 -4.94 -10.63
CA ASP A 145 14.03 -3.71 -9.84
C ASP A 145 13.19 -3.91 -8.56
N TYR A 146 12.08 -4.63 -8.66
CA TYR A 146 11.24 -4.97 -7.50
C TYR A 146 11.95 -5.91 -6.52
N ALA A 147 12.65 -6.92 -7.05
CA ALA A 147 13.40 -7.87 -6.23
C ALA A 147 14.54 -7.18 -5.44
N GLN A 148 15.27 -6.26 -6.10
CA GLN A 148 16.33 -5.50 -5.43
C GLN A 148 15.76 -4.53 -4.39
N ALA A 149 14.70 -3.81 -4.70
CA ALA A 149 14.03 -2.93 -3.74
C ALA A 149 13.49 -3.69 -2.52
N ALA A 150 12.98 -4.91 -2.72
CA ALA A 150 12.56 -5.77 -1.62
C ALA A 150 13.73 -6.15 -0.70
N LYS A 151 14.90 -6.51 -1.25
CA LYS A 151 16.12 -6.78 -0.45
C LYS A 151 16.55 -5.55 0.34
N ASN A 152 16.57 -4.39 -0.30
CA ASN A 152 16.90 -3.11 0.35
C ASN A 152 15.92 -2.79 1.49
N ALA A 153 14.63 -3.06 1.31
CA ALA A 153 13.64 -2.87 2.37
C ALA A 153 13.91 -3.77 3.58
N ILE A 154 14.25 -5.05 3.36
CA ILE A 154 14.63 -5.94 4.46
C ILE A 154 15.93 -5.48 5.14
N GLU A 155 16.91 -4.99 4.39
CA GLU A 155 18.13 -4.37 4.92
C GLU A 155 17.82 -3.14 5.80
N ALA A 156 16.85 -2.31 5.38
CA ALA A 156 16.36 -1.17 6.14
C ALA A 156 15.54 -1.57 7.39
N GLY A 157 15.34 -2.86 7.66
CA GLY A 157 14.66 -3.37 8.86
C GLY A 157 13.15 -3.56 8.72
N PHE A 158 12.58 -3.46 7.53
CA PHE A 158 11.14 -3.74 7.34
C PHE A 158 10.80 -5.21 7.63
N ASP A 159 9.64 -5.46 8.23
CA ASP A 159 9.11 -6.81 8.49
C ASP A 159 8.70 -7.52 7.20
N GLY A 160 8.43 -6.76 6.14
CA GLY A 160 8.09 -7.25 4.83
C GLY A 160 7.84 -6.12 3.81
N VAL A 161 7.33 -6.50 2.65
CA VAL A 161 7.03 -5.58 1.56
C VAL A 161 5.63 -5.80 1.01
N GLU A 162 5.02 -4.75 0.47
CA GLU A 162 3.76 -4.82 -0.27
C GLU A 162 4.00 -4.39 -1.72
N ILE A 163 3.66 -5.23 -2.68
CA ILE A 163 3.69 -4.88 -4.10
C ILE A 163 2.48 -3.98 -4.40
N HIS A 164 2.72 -2.77 -4.90
CA HIS A 164 1.64 -1.86 -5.29
C HIS A 164 1.07 -2.23 -6.66
N GLY A 165 0.08 -3.13 -6.68
CA GLY A 165 -0.65 -3.58 -7.87
C GLY A 165 -2.04 -2.93 -8.02
N ALA A 166 -2.21 -1.68 -7.56
CA ALA A 166 -3.51 -1.02 -7.47
C ALA A 166 -3.45 0.42 -8.03
N ASN A 167 -4.61 1.05 -8.12
CA ASN A 167 -4.81 2.48 -8.39
C ASN A 167 -4.14 3.00 -9.67
N GLY A 168 -4.02 2.18 -10.69
CA GLY A 168 -3.43 2.55 -11.97
C GLY A 168 -1.90 2.61 -11.98
N CYS A 169 -1.21 2.05 -10.97
CA CYS A 169 0.24 1.90 -10.95
C CYS A 169 0.70 0.79 -11.91
N LEU A 170 2.00 0.64 -12.13
CA LEU A 170 2.55 -0.17 -13.21
C LEU A 170 1.98 -1.60 -13.28
N VAL A 171 1.94 -2.34 -12.18
CA VAL A 171 1.39 -3.71 -12.13
C VAL A 171 -0.10 -3.73 -12.53
N ASP A 172 -0.87 -2.76 -12.05
CA ASP A 172 -2.29 -2.61 -12.41
C ASP A 172 -2.47 -2.26 -13.90
N GLN A 173 -1.55 -1.45 -14.47
CA GLN A 173 -1.53 -1.10 -15.89
C GLN A 173 -1.32 -2.33 -16.79
N PHE A 174 -0.51 -3.30 -16.37
CA PHE A 174 -0.36 -4.57 -17.08
C PHE A 174 -1.59 -5.46 -16.94
N THR A 175 -2.24 -5.45 -15.79
CA THR A 175 -3.38 -6.31 -15.45
C THR A 175 -4.64 -5.91 -16.23
N GLN A 176 -4.90 -4.62 -16.45
CA GLN A 176 -6.18 -4.16 -17.00
C GLN A 176 -6.11 -3.82 -18.48
N ASP A 177 -7.07 -4.32 -19.27
CA ASP A 177 -7.17 -4.12 -20.72
C ASP A 177 -7.48 -2.68 -21.16
N VAL A 178 -7.96 -1.85 -20.24
CA VAL A 178 -8.14 -0.41 -20.49
C VAL A 178 -6.80 0.29 -20.71
N CYS A 179 -5.72 -0.24 -20.15
CA CYS A 179 -4.35 0.26 -20.28
C CYS A 179 -3.48 -0.66 -21.13
N ASN A 180 -3.49 -1.97 -20.88
CA ASN A 180 -2.66 -2.95 -21.58
C ASN A 180 -3.25 -3.28 -22.97
N LYS A 181 -2.69 -2.68 -24.01
CA LYS A 181 -3.06 -2.92 -25.42
C LYS A 181 -2.04 -3.79 -26.18
N ARG A 182 -1.15 -4.47 -25.44
CA ARG A 182 -0.12 -5.35 -26.03
C ARG A 182 -0.74 -6.57 -26.68
N THR A 183 -0.06 -7.09 -27.72
CA THR A 183 -0.43 -8.31 -28.47
C THR A 183 0.61 -9.41 -28.34
N ASP A 184 1.68 -9.16 -27.59
CA ASP A 184 2.77 -10.10 -27.33
C ASP A 184 2.52 -11.01 -26.10
N ALA A 185 3.60 -11.47 -25.46
CA ALA A 185 3.54 -12.36 -24.29
C ALA A 185 3.00 -11.69 -23.02
N TRP A 186 2.87 -10.36 -22.99
CA TRP A 186 2.53 -9.55 -21.82
C TRP A 186 1.15 -8.91 -21.90
N GLY A 187 0.36 -9.19 -22.95
CA GLY A 187 -0.98 -8.61 -23.12
C GLY A 187 -1.87 -9.42 -24.07
N GLY A 188 -3.11 -8.97 -24.23
CA GLY A 188 -4.13 -9.64 -25.03
C GLY A 188 -5.16 -10.39 -24.17
N ASN A 189 -4.91 -11.64 -23.79
CA ASN A 189 -5.84 -12.42 -22.97
C ASN A 189 -5.56 -12.28 -21.45
N VAL A 190 -6.42 -12.88 -20.64
CA VAL A 190 -6.40 -12.81 -19.16
C VAL A 190 -5.07 -13.33 -18.59
N GLU A 191 -4.58 -14.47 -19.11
CA GLU A 191 -3.34 -15.10 -18.64
C GLU A 191 -2.13 -14.20 -18.90
N LYS A 192 -2.03 -13.64 -20.10
CA LYS A 192 -0.91 -12.79 -20.51
C LYS A 192 -0.90 -11.46 -19.74
N ARG A 193 -2.08 -10.86 -19.50
CA ARG A 193 -2.16 -9.64 -18.68
C ARG A 193 -1.84 -9.89 -17.21
N SER A 194 -2.07 -11.09 -16.68
CA SER A 194 -1.69 -11.45 -15.32
C SER A 194 -0.19 -11.72 -15.17
N ARG A 195 0.51 -12.03 -16.28
CA ARG A 195 1.91 -12.48 -16.25
C ARG A 195 2.83 -11.51 -15.52
N PHE A 196 2.78 -10.23 -15.83
CA PHE A 196 3.68 -9.25 -15.21
C PHE A 196 3.54 -9.22 -13.68
N GLY A 197 2.32 -9.11 -13.17
CA GLY A 197 2.08 -9.14 -11.72
C GLY A 197 2.55 -10.43 -11.05
N LEU A 198 2.40 -11.58 -11.74
CA LEU A 198 2.87 -12.87 -11.22
C LEU A 198 4.40 -12.98 -11.26
N GLU A 199 5.07 -12.53 -12.31
CA GLU A 199 6.55 -12.55 -12.38
C GLU A 199 7.17 -11.60 -11.35
N VAL A 200 6.62 -10.38 -11.18
CA VAL A 200 7.02 -9.48 -10.10
C VAL A 200 6.87 -10.16 -8.73
N ALA A 201 5.70 -10.76 -8.45
CA ALA A 201 5.48 -11.43 -7.18
C ALA A 201 6.44 -12.61 -6.96
N LYS A 202 6.70 -13.42 -7.99
CA LYS A 202 7.70 -14.52 -7.94
C LYS A 202 9.10 -14.00 -7.65
N ALA A 203 9.54 -12.93 -8.34
CA ALA A 203 10.86 -12.35 -8.16
C ALA A 203 11.04 -11.79 -6.74
N VAL A 204 10.02 -11.11 -6.21
CA VAL A 204 10.05 -10.59 -4.83
C VAL A 204 10.02 -11.72 -3.80
N VAL A 205 9.19 -12.75 -3.99
CA VAL A 205 9.15 -13.94 -3.13
C VAL A 205 10.50 -14.66 -3.13
N ALA A 206 11.11 -14.84 -4.30
CA ALA A 206 12.44 -15.45 -4.39
C ALA A 206 13.54 -14.62 -3.70
N ALA A 207 13.36 -13.28 -3.64
CA ALA A 207 14.34 -12.37 -3.04
C ALA A 207 14.26 -12.35 -1.50
N VAL A 208 13.06 -12.39 -0.90
CA VAL A 208 12.88 -12.11 0.55
C VAL A 208 12.05 -13.15 1.31
N GLY A 209 11.48 -14.14 0.63
CA GLY A 209 10.59 -15.16 1.22
C GLY A 209 9.11 -14.76 1.18
N LYS A 210 8.25 -15.75 0.92
CA LYS A 210 6.80 -15.53 0.71
C LYS A 210 6.08 -14.95 1.94
N GLU A 211 6.56 -15.27 3.11
CA GLU A 211 6.01 -14.80 4.41
C GLU A 211 6.24 -13.32 4.67
N LYS A 212 7.05 -12.65 3.83
CA LYS A 212 7.33 -11.21 3.89
C LYS A 212 6.71 -10.41 2.74
N VAL A 213 5.91 -11.04 1.88
CA VAL A 213 5.39 -10.38 0.68
C VAL A 213 3.88 -10.31 0.71
N GLY A 214 3.35 -9.09 0.68
CA GLY A 214 1.95 -8.80 0.40
C GLY A 214 1.77 -8.16 -0.97
N ILE A 215 0.54 -8.11 -1.45
CA ILE A 215 0.18 -7.39 -2.67
C ILE A 215 -1.13 -6.63 -2.50
N ARG A 216 -1.21 -5.42 -3.05
CA ARG A 216 -2.41 -4.60 -3.05
C ARG A 216 -3.02 -4.52 -4.44
N LEU A 217 -4.34 -4.79 -4.55
CA LEU A 217 -5.11 -4.78 -5.79
C LEU A 217 -6.38 -3.91 -5.66
N SER A 218 -6.82 -3.28 -6.77
CA SER A 218 -7.99 -2.40 -6.80
C SER A 218 -8.88 -2.65 -8.04
N PRO A 219 -9.60 -3.79 -8.11
CA PRO A 219 -10.30 -4.22 -9.31
C PRO A 219 -11.39 -3.25 -9.78
N PHE A 220 -11.98 -2.49 -8.86
CA PHE A 220 -13.13 -1.63 -9.12
C PHE A 220 -12.81 -0.14 -9.13
N SER A 221 -11.53 0.24 -8.90
CA SER A 221 -11.13 1.65 -8.90
C SER A 221 -11.18 2.27 -10.30
N THR A 222 -11.86 3.41 -10.40
CA THR A 222 -11.88 4.25 -11.61
C THR A 222 -10.75 5.28 -11.66
N PHE A 223 -9.94 5.34 -10.61
CA PHE A 223 -8.82 6.26 -10.50
C PHE A 223 -7.84 6.06 -11.66
N GLN A 224 -7.30 7.14 -12.23
CA GLN A 224 -6.36 7.11 -13.36
C GLN A 224 -6.90 6.41 -14.62
N ALA A 225 -8.20 6.55 -14.88
CA ALA A 225 -8.89 5.92 -16.01
C ALA A 225 -8.74 4.39 -16.04
N MET A 226 -8.71 3.77 -14.86
CA MET A 226 -8.73 2.32 -14.69
C MET A 226 -10.18 1.81 -14.59
N LYS A 227 -10.38 0.56 -14.22
CA LYS A 227 -11.61 -0.24 -14.18
C LYS A 227 -12.01 -0.76 -15.56
N MET A 228 -11.58 -1.96 -15.84
CA MET A 228 -11.97 -2.72 -17.05
C MET A 228 -13.42 -3.24 -16.94
N ALA A 229 -13.96 -3.68 -18.07
CA ALA A 229 -15.36 -4.14 -18.14
C ALA A 229 -15.64 -5.44 -17.35
N LYS A 230 -14.65 -6.34 -17.24
CA LYS A 230 -14.77 -7.63 -16.53
C LYS A 230 -13.65 -7.81 -15.50
N PRO A 231 -13.61 -6.99 -14.43
CA PRO A 231 -12.52 -7.02 -13.47
C PRO A 231 -12.43 -8.34 -12.70
N GLU A 232 -13.55 -8.97 -12.35
CA GLU A 232 -13.54 -10.22 -11.57
C GLU A 232 -12.87 -11.38 -12.31
N GLU A 233 -13.06 -11.49 -13.64
CA GLU A 233 -12.41 -12.50 -14.45
C GLU A 233 -10.89 -12.32 -14.45
N GLN A 234 -10.43 -11.10 -14.71
CA GLN A 234 -9.01 -10.77 -14.79
C GLN A 234 -8.31 -10.86 -13.44
N PHE A 235 -8.84 -10.18 -12.42
CA PHE A 235 -8.26 -10.20 -11.09
C PHE A 235 -8.42 -11.57 -10.43
N GLY A 236 -9.49 -12.31 -10.73
CA GLY A 236 -9.66 -13.67 -10.27
C GLY A 236 -8.58 -14.61 -10.77
N HIS A 237 -8.15 -14.48 -12.03
CA HIS A 237 -7.03 -15.24 -12.58
C HIS A 237 -5.71 -14.85 -11.89
N LEU A 238 -5.43 -13.54 -11.76
CA LEU A 238 -4.24 -13.05 -11.07
C LEU A 238 -4.18 -13.56 -9.61
N ILE A 239 -5.29 -13.44 -8.86
CA ILE A 239 -5.37 -13.87 -7.46
C ILE A 239 -5.14 -15.39 -7.32
N LYS A 240 -5.63 -16.22 -8.25
CA LYS A 240 -5.33 -17.66 -8.25
C LYS A 240 -3.83 -17.94 -8.34
N GLY A 241 -3.12 -17.28 -9.26
CA GLY A 241 -1.67 -17.46 -9.38
C GLY A 241 -0.90 -16.92 -8.16
N LEU A 242 -1.33 -15.80 -7.58
CA LEU A 242 -0.74 -15.24 -6.36
C LEU A 242 -0.96 -16.16 -5.14
N LYS A 243 -2.12 -16.80 -5.05
CA LYS A 243 -2.45 -17.78 -4.01
C LYS A 243 -1.46 -18.95 -4.00
N GLU A 244 -1.06 -19.45 -5.18
CA GLU A 244 -0.07 -20.53 -5.30
C GLU A 244 1.31 -20.16 -4.77
N LEU A 245 1.65 -18.85 -4.76
CA LEU A 245 2.89 -18.36 -4.16
C LEU A 245 2.84 -18.32 -2.63
N GLY A 246 1.66 -18.36 -2.03
CA GLY A 246 1.48 -18.38 -0.58
C GLY A 246 1.92 -17.09 0.11
N LEU A 247 1.55 -15.93 -0.44
CA LEU A 247 1.94 -14.62 0.08
C LEU A 247 1.46 -14.40 1.53
N ALA A 248 2.14 -13.51 2.25
CA ALA A 248 1.83 -13.13 3.63
C ALA A 248 0.41 -12.55 3.78
N TYR A 249 -0.07 -11.81 2.79
CA TYR A 249 -1.45 -11.29 2.72
C TYR A 249 -1.84 -10.86 1.31
N LEU A 250 -3.14 -10.74 1.10
CA LEU A 250 -3.75 -10.07 -0.06
C LEU A 250 -4.46 -8.81 0.44
N GLN A 251 -4.12 -7.61 -0.08
CA GLN A 251 -4.88 -6.40 0.21
C GLN A 251 -5.80 -6.05 -0.96
N MET A 252 -7.09 -5.86 -0.66
CA MET A 252 -8.12 -5.49 -1.63
C MET A 252 -8.68 -4.11 -1.34
N VAL A 253 -8.73 -3.26 -2.37
CA VAL A 253 -9.41 -1.96 -2.29
C VAL A 253 -10.85 -2.13 -2.79
N GLU A 254 -11.81 -1.84 -1.91
CA GLU A 254 -13.23 -1.88 -2.26
C GLU A 254 -13.64 -0.72 -3.17
N SER A 255 -14.78 -0.87 -3.84
CA SER A 255 -15.30 0.07 -4.84
C SER A 255 -15.67 1.46 -4.29
N ARG A 256 -15.82 1.60 -2.96
CA ARG A 256 -16.22 2.85 -2.28
C ARG A 256 -15.16 3.96 -2.28
N ILE A 257 -13.97 3.69 -2.79
CA ILE A 257 -12.87 4.64 -2.87
C ILE A 257 -12.30 4.68 -4.28
N SER A 258 -12.12 5.89 -4.83
CA SER A 258 -11.35 6.15 -6.04
C SER A 258 -10.25 7.17 -5.72
N GLY A 259 -8.99 6.72 -5.74
CA GLY A 259 -7.86 7.51 -5.23
C GLY A 259 -8.03 7.87 -3.76
N ASN A 260 -8.20 9.16 -3.43
CA ASN A 260 -8.48 9.64 -2.08
C ASN A 260 -9.94 10.10 -1.85
N ALA A 261 -10.82 9.93 -2.85
CA ALA A 261 -12.21 10.35 -2.81
C ALA A 261 -13.15 9.18 -2.45
N ASP A 262 -14.22 9.50 -1.70
CA ASP A 262 -15.33 8.58 -1.50
C ASP A 262 -16.23 8.59 -2.74
N VAL A 263 -16.66 7.43 -3.21
CA VAL A 263 -17.56 7.27 -4.36
C VAL A 263 -18.72 6.35 -3.99
N GLU A 264 -19.87 6.57 -4.61
CA GLU A 264 -20.98 5.63 -4.52
C GLU A 264 -20.68 4.45 -5.46
N ALA A 265 -20.43 3.30 -4.86
CA ALA A 265 -20.21 2.07 -5.61
C ALA A 265 -20.63 0.88 -4.76
N THR A 266 -21.09 -0.17 -5.43
CA THR A 266 -21.76 -1.32 -4.81
C THR A 266 -21.01 -2.63 -5.05
N GLU A 267 -19.96 -2.63 -5.87
CA GLU A 267 -19.20 -3.84 -6.14
C GLU A 267 -18.42 -4.27 -4.90
N LYS A 268 -18.49 -5.56 -4.61
CA LYS A 268 -17.81 -6.19 -3.47
C LYS A 268 -16.64 -7.05 -3.91
N VAL A 269 -15.70 -7.24 -3.00
CA VAL A 269 -14.51 -8.06 -3.22
C VAL A 269 -14.69 -9.54 -2.86
N ASP A 270 -15.94 -10.00 -2.74
CA ASP A 270 -16.30 -11.37 -2.35
C ASP A 270 -15.66 -12.44 -3.24
N PHE A 271 -15.54 -12.17 -4.54
CA PHE A 271 -14.87 -13.07 -5.48
C PHE A 271 -13.42 -13.33 -5.09
N ALA A 272 -12.72 -12.29 -4.62
CA ALA A 272 -11.34 -12.39 -4.19
C ALA A 272 -11.21 -13.21 -2.90
N LEU A 273 -12.08 -12.95 -1.92
CA LEU A 273 -12.14 -13.72 -0.66
C LEU A 273 -12.42 -15.21 -0.93
N LYS A 274 -13.37 -15.51 -1.80
CA LYS A 274 -13.70 -16.90 -2.20
C LYS A 274 -12.52 -17.61 -2.85
N ILE A 275 -11.79 -16.94 -3.73
CA ILE A 275 -10.62 -17.51 -4.43
C ILE A 275 -9.46 -17.68 -3.44
N TRP A 276 -9.16 -16.66 -2.64
CA TRP A 276 -8.06 -16.66 -1.68
C TRP A 276 -8.28 -17.67 -0.56
N GLY A 277 -9.50 -17.76 -0.06
CA GLY A 277 -9.89 -18.69 1.00
C GLY A 277 -9.14 -18.39 2.30
N LYS A 278 -8.53 -19.43 2.87
CA LYS A 278 -7.74 -19.35 4.11
C LYS A 278 -6.23 -19.44 3.86
N THR A 279 -5.76 -18.98 2.71
CA THR A 279 -4.32 -19.02 2.37
C THR A 279 -3.48 -18.18 3.33
N SER A 280 -3.92 -16.96 3.57
CA SER A 280 -3.37 -16.00 4.53
C SER A 280 -4.39 -14.87 4.74
N PRO A 281 -4.16 -13.91 5.67
CA PRO A 281 -5.09 -12.82 5.89
C PRO A 281 -5.40 -12.00 4.64
N VAL A 282 -6.64 -11.50 4.55
CA VAL A 282 -7.07 -10.53 3.54
C VAL A 282 -7.28 -9.17 4.21
N LEU A 283 -6.57 -8.16 3.72
CA LEU A 283 -6.65 -6.80 4.20
C LEU A 283 -7.68 -6.03 3.36
N LEU A 284 -8.76 -5.55 3.98
CA LEU A 284 -9.83 -4.81 3.30
C LEU A 284 -9.65 -3.32 3.49
N ALA A 285 -9.44 -2.59 2.38
CA ALA A 285 -9.35 -1.14 2.35
C ALA A 285 -10.55 -0.54 1.61
N GLY A 286 -11.05 0.64 2.01
CA GLY A 286 -12.19 1.25 1.32
C GLY A 286 -12.98 2.25 2.16
N GLY A 287 -12.31 3.24 2.77
CA GLY A 287 -12.98 4.31 3.50
C GLY A 287 -13.72 3.85 4.77
N PHE A 288 -13.20 2.84 5.43
CA PHE A 288 -13.79 2.34 6.67
C PHE A 288 -13.85 3.38 7.77
N LYS A 289 -14.95 3.35 8.50
CA LYS A 289 -15.19 3.98 9.80
C LYS A 289 -15.36 2.88 10.85
N PRO A 290 -15.28 3.17 12.16
CA PRO A 290 -15.38 2.13 13.19
C PRO A 290 -16.59 1.19 13.05
N ASP A 291 -17.77 1.73 12.76
CA ASP A 291 -18.98 0.91 12.62
C ASP A 291 -19.00 0.07 11.34
N SER A 292 -18.52 0.62 10.21
CA SER A 292 -18.43 -0.17 8.98
C SER A 292 -17.35 -1.24 9.07
N ALA A 293 -16.26 -0.99 9.81
CA ALA A 293 -15.24 -1.97 10.10
C ALA A 293 -15.79 -3.15 10.93
N LYS A 294 -16.54 -2.86 12.00
CA LYS A 294 -17.22 -3.90 12.80
C LYS A 294 -18.18 -4.74 11.96
N ARG A 295 -18.98 -4.10 11.08
CA ARG A 295 -19.87 -4.82 10.17
C ARG A 295 -19.13 -5.73 9.18
N ALA A 296 -18.00 -5.24 8.62
CA ALA A 296 -17.19 -6.05 7.72
C ALA A 296 -16.58 -7.28 8.43
N MET A 297 -16.15 -7.14 9.69
CA MET A 297 -15.66 -8.26 10.49
C MET A 297 -16.74 -9.34 10.69
N GLU A 298 -18.01 -8.95 10.91
CA GLU A 298 -19.12 -9.90 11.04
C GLU A 298 -19.51 -10.49 9.67
N GLU A 299 -19.55 -9.68 8.61
CA GLU A 299 -19.90 -10.12 7.25
C GLU A 299 -18.90 -11.17 6.73
N TYR A 300 -17.62 -10.98 7.00
CA TYR A 300 -16.53 -11.82 6.49
C TYR A 300 -15.93 -12.78 7.54
N LYS A 301 -16.68 -13.10 8.59
CA LYS A 301 -16.21 -13.93 9.72
C LYS A 301 -15.69 -15.33 9.38
N GLU A 302 -16.03 -15.84 8.20
CA GLU A 302 -15.53 -17.14 7.72
C GLU A 302 -14.08 -17.04 7.16
N TYR A 303 -13.56 -15.81 7.00
CA TYR A 303 -12.23 -15.53 6.47
C TYR A 303 -11.34 -14.84 7.51
N GLU A 304 -10.03 -14.97 7.33
CA GLU A 304 -9.05 -14.21 8.11
C GLU A 304 -8.95 -12.79 7.53
N VAL A 305 -9.79 -11.85 8.01
CA VAL A 305 -9.81 -10.47 7.52
C VAL A 305 -9.22 -9.49 8.52
N MET A 306 -8.64 -8.40 7.98
CA MET A 306 -8.19 -7.22 8.69
C MET A 306 -8.72 -5.97 8.01
N ILE A 307 -8.89 -4.89 8.75
CA ILE A 307 -9.44 -3.64 8.22
C ILE A 307 -8.36 -2.56 8.13
N VAL A 308 -8.21 -2.02 6.93
CA VAL A 308 -7.21 -1.01 6.61
C VAL A 308 -7.83 0.39 6.69
N PHE A 309 -7.31 1.19 7.60
CA PHE A 309 -7.72 2.59 7.78
C PHE A 309 -6.69 3.52 7.15
N GLY A 310 -7.14 4.43 6.30
CA GLY A 310 -6.29 5.43 5.67
C GLY A 310 -6.37 6.79 6.39
N ARG A 311 -7.23 7.66 5.88
CA ARG A 311 -7.32 9.08 6.25
C ARG A 311 -7.47 9.33 7.75
N TYR A 312 -8.20 8.47 8.46
CA TYR A 312 -8.34 8.59 9.91
C TYR A 312 -7.05 8.29 10.68
N PHE A 313 -6.11 7.49 10.13
CA PHE A 313 -4.78 7.36 10.72
C PHE A 313 -3.93 8.62 10.58
N ILE A 314 -4.21 9.47 9.58
CA ILE A 314 -3.53 10.75 9.44
C ILE A 314 -3.80 11.63 10.65
N SER A 315 -5.07 11.79 11.03
CA SER A 315 -5.52 12.70 12.10
C SER A 315 -5.64 12.08 13.49
N ASN A 316 -5.41 10.77 13.62
CA ASN A 316 -5.52 10.04 14.88
C ASN A 316 -4.33 9.09 15.03
N PRO A 317 -3.20 9.52 15.61
CA PRO A 317 -2.01 8.68 15.80
C PRO A 317 -2.30 7.41 16.61
N ASP A 318 -3.20 7.48 17.57
CA ASP A 318 -3.66 6.42 18.45
C ASP A 318 -4.97 5.75 17.97
N LEU A 319 -5.20 5.69 16.66
CA LEU A 319 -6.45 5.22 16.08
C LEU A 319 -6.97 3.89 16.65
N PRO A 320 -6.15 2.82 16.79
CA PRO A 320 -6.63 1.56 17.37
C PRO A 320 -7.14 1.73 18.80
N PHE A 321 -6.46 2.54 19.61
CA PHE A 321 -6.89 2.85 20.98
C PHE A 321 -8.22 3.59 21.01
N ARG A 322 -8.40 4.62 20.17
CA ARG A 322 -9.67 5.35 20.07
C ARG A 322 -10.83 4.44 19.67
N ILE A 323 -10.64 3.56 18.68
CA ILE A 323 -11.68 2.62 18.26
C ILE A 323 -12.01 1.63 19.37
N GLN A 324 -11.01 1.14 20.10
CA GLN A 324 -11.21 0.19 21.20
C GLN A 324 -12.01 0.79 22.37
N ASN A 325 -11.76 2.05 22.68
CA ASN A 325 -12.35 2.74 23.82
C ASN A 325 -13.59 3.60 23.44
N GLY A 326 -14.02 3.56 22.18
CA GLY A 326 -15.19 4.34 21.72
C GLY A 326 -14.96 5.85 21.73
N ILE A 327 -13.70 6.31 21.64
CA ILE A 327 -13.34 7.71 21.59
C ILE A 327 -13.60 8.27 20.20
N GLU A 328 -14.17 9.46 20.14
CA GLU A 328 -14.48 10.13 18.87
C GLU A 328 -13.20 10.37 18.03
N LEU A 329 -13.29 10.09 16.73
CA LEU A 329 -12.18 10.30 15.82
C LEU A 329 -12.10 11.76 15.38
N THR A 330 -10.91 12.35 15.50
CA THR A 330 -10.61 13.66 14.93
C THR A 330 -10.74 13.58 13.41
N GLN A 331 -11.53 14.48 12.82
CA GLN A 331 -11.69 14.58 11.39
C GLN A 331 -10.39 15.03 10.73
N TYR A 332 -10.03 14.40 9.60
CA TYR A 332 -8.83 14.76 8.85
C TYR A 332 -9.07 16.02 8.00
N ASN A 333 -8.01 16.80 7.78
CA ASN A 333 -7.98 17.92 6.85
C ASN A 333 -7.27 17.50 5.54
N ARG A 334 -7.98 17.49 4.42
CA ARG A 334 -7.43 17.06 3.12
C ARG A 334 -6.39 18.03 2.56
N ASP A 335 -6.48 19.32 2.90
CA ASP A 335 -5.57 20.35 2.39
C ASP A 335 -4.13 20.15 2.88
N THR A 336 -3.97 19.45 4.02
CA THR A 336 -2.65 19.15 4.61
C THR A 336 -2.05 17.82 4.16
N PHE A 337 -2.74 17.03 3.33
CA PHE A 337 -2.26 15.69 2.96
C PHE A 337 -0.94 15.72 2.20
N TYR A 338 -0.78 16.66 1.30
CA TYR A 338 0.26 16.70 0.28
C TYR A 338 1.16 17.93 0.36
N ILE A 339 1.31 18.55 1.53
CA ILE A 339 2.22 19.70 1.72
C ILE A 339 3.66 19.15 1.75
N PRO A 340 4.55 19.51 0.79
CA PRO A 340 5.90 18.95 0.76
C PRO A 340 6.72 19.32 2.00
N GLU A 341 7.51 18.39 2.52
CA GLU A 341 8.53 18.58 3.56
C GLU A 341 8.07 19.31 4.84
N SER A 342 6.75 19.37 5.09
CA SER A 342 6.15 20.12 6.20
C SER A 342 5.69 19.21 7.34
N PRO A 343 5.85 19.60 8.60
CA PRO A 343 5.23 18.94 9.76
C PRO A 343 3.71 19.13 9.80
N GLU A 344 3.18 20.17 9.13
CA GLU A 344 1.75 20.49 9.13
C GLU A 344 0.90 19.34 8.57
N GLY A 345 -0.10 18.91 9.32
CA GLY A 345 -0.97 17.78 9.00
C GLY A 345 -0.22 16.44 8.93
N TYR A 346 1.00 16.37 9.45
CA TYR A 346 1.85 15.19 9.44
C TYR A 346 2.21 14.74 10.85
N THR A 347 3.04 15.49 11.58
CA THR A 347 3.47 15.15 12.95
C THR A 347 2.74 15.96 14.04
N ASP A 348 1.98 16.96 13.66
CA ASP A 348 1.27 17.89 14.55
C ASP A 348 -0.09 17.37 15.07
N GLN A 349 -0.48 16.15 14.71
CA GLN A 349 -1.76 15.58 15.08
C GLN A 349 -1.75 15.07 16.53
N PRO A 350 -2.68 15.51 17.40
CA PRO A 350 -2.65 15.16 18.82
C PRO A 350 -3.14 13.74 19.07
N PHE A 351 -2.56 13.11 20.07
CA PHE A 351 -3.14 11.94 20.71
C PHE A 351 -4.44 12.29 21.43
N SER A 352 -5.28 11.30 21.75
CA SER A 352 -6.42 11.51 22.63
C SER A 352 -5.96 11.81 24.07
N LYS A 353 -6.74 12.60 24.80
CA LYS A 353 -6.45 12.91 26.21
C LYS A 353 -6.40 11.64 27.05
N GLU A 354 -7.23 10.67 26.74
CA GLU A 354 -7.28 9.37 27.39
C GLU A 354 -5.99 8.57 27.16
N TRP A 355 -5.44 8.63 25.95
CA TRP A 355 -4.15 8.01 25.64
C TRP A 355 -3.03 8.66 26.42
N GLU A 356 -2.96 10.00 26.43
CA GLU A 356 -1.95 10.76 27.15
C GLU A 356 -2.01 10.47 28.67
N ALA A 357 -3.21 10.50 29.26
CA ALA A 357 -3.40 10.19 30.68
C ALA A 357 -2.95 8.77 31.05
N GLN A 358 -3.25 7.76 30.20
CA GLN A 358 -2.84 6.38 30.43
C GLN A 358 -1.31 6.19 30.32
N ASN A 359 -0.63 6.97 29.50
CA ASN A 359 0.82 6.83 29.31
C ASN A 359 1.64 7.72 30.24
N GLN A 360 1.12 8.84 30.71
CA GLN A 360 1.73 9.63 31.80
C GLN A 360 1.81 8.84 33.11
N SER A 361 0.87 7.94 33.38
CA SER A 361 0.89 7.09 34.57
C SER A 361 1.91 5.94 34.53
N LYS A 362 2.61 5.74 33.39
CA LYS A 362 3.62 4.69 33.22
C LYS A 362 5.05 5.22 33.21
N LEU A 363 5.23 6.54 33.29
CA LEU A 363 6.50 7.26 33.47
C LEU A 363 6.71 7.58 34.96
#